data_14c6c33a5f8a32a7eaeae87e542f2d64
#
_entry.id   14c6c33a5f8a32a7eaeae87e542f2d64
#
_cell.length_a   1.000
_cell.length_b   1.000
_cell.length_c   1.000
_cell.angle_alpha   90.00
_cell.angle_beta   90.00
_cell.angle_gamma   90.00
#
_symmetry.space_group_name_H-M   'P 1'
#
loop_
_entity.id
_entity.type
_entity.pdbx_description
1 polymer ?
#
loop_
_entity_poly.entity_id
_entity_poly.type
_entity_poly.pdbx_seq_one_letter_code
_entity_poly.pdbx_strand_id
1 'polypeptide(L)'
;MKVDLIDWMGDDLTVVNAARVSFDKHSEYRTCDGLWEKDQKLISYLARHGHFTPFTHPQITIRETVPIFVARQRYKHQVGFTYNEVSRRYVDDEPEFYVPEVWRSRPDGSVKQGSGKALSPPDQQDITEDYLHFLSQAEDLYKQLLSGGVAPEQARMVLPQSMYTSYYVTGSLAAFARAYNQRIDAHAQVEIQELAKQWSAIIQPLFPVSWEALTQ
;
A
#
# COMPACT_ATOMS: atom_id res chain seq x y z
N MET A 1 -0.79 10.00 -4.62
CA MET A 1 -0.89 8.98 -3.54
C MET A 1 0.16 9.24 -2.49
N LYS A 2 -0.10 8.89 -1.21
CA LYS A 2 0.78 9.19 -0.08
C LYS A 2 0.72 8.05 0.95
N VAL A 3 1.88 7.76 1.57
CA VAL A 3 1.99 6.85 2.72
C VAL A 3 2.74 7.56 3.83
N ASP A 4 2.16 7.60 5.02
CA ASP A 4 2.77 8.16 6.22
C ASP A 4 2.98 7.05 7.26
N LEU A 5 4.17 6.99 7.85
CA LEU A 5 4.43 6.14 9.02
C LEU A 5 3.71 6.73 10.23
N ILE A 6 2.93 5.92 10.92
CA ILE A 6 2.24 6.30 12.17
C ILE A 6 2.98 5.75 13.38
N ASP A 7 3.27 4.44 13.38
CA ASP A 7 3.91 3.77 14.50
C ASP A 7 4.49 2.42 14.06
N TRP A 8 5.42 1.88 14.83
CA TRP A 8 5.92 0.52 14.63
C TRP A 8 6.37 -0.10 15.93
N MET A 9 6.39 -1.42 15.98
CA MET A 9 6.85 -2.20 17.11
C MET A 9 7.90 -3.22 16.67
N GLY A 10 9.01 -3.28 17.37
CA GLY A 10 10.09 -4.22 17.10
C GLY A 10 11.09 -3.72 16.06
N ASP A 11 12.05 -4.58 15.78
CA ASP A 11 13.18 -4.38 14.89
C ASP A 11 13.72 -5.74 14.39
N ASP A 12 14.84 -5.76 13.68
CA ASP A 12 15.48 -6.99 13.24
C ASP A 12 15.89 -7.92 14.41
N LEU A 13 16.26 -7.35 15.57
CA LEU A 13 16.59 -8.13 16.74
C LEU A 13 15.36 -8.83 17.34
N THR A 14 14.19 -8.24 17.22
CA THR A 14 12.91 -8.87 17.58
C THR A 14 12.70 -10.15 16.80
N VAL A 15 12.96 -10.15 15.48
CA VAL A 15 12.88 -11.34 14.63
C VAL A 15 13.87 -12.42 15.09
N VAL A 16 15.12 -12.03 15.35
CA VAL A 16 16.17 -12.94 15.84
C VAL A 16 15.76 -13.61 17.16
N ASN A 17 15.29 -12.82 18.12
CA ASN A 17 14.94 -13.33 19.45
C ASN A 17 13.67 -14.16 19.44
N ALA A 18 12.69 -13.81 18.61
CA ALA A 18 11.52 -14.65 18.38
C ALA A 18 11.87 -16.05 17.84
N ALA A 19 12.90 -16.15 16.99
CA ALA A 19 13.40 -17.44 16.52
C ALA A 19 14.23 -18.19 17.59
N ARG A 20 15.05 -17.44 18.36
CA ARG A 20 15.97 -18.03 19.34
C ARG A 20 15.28 -18.56 20.59
N VAL A 21 14.07 -18.07 20.90
CA VAL A 21 13.30 -18.54 22.07
C VAL A 21 13.09 -20.05 22.07
N SER A 22 13.01 -20.68 20.89
CA SER A 22 12.89 -22.15 20.75
C SER A 22 14.11 -22.91 21.32
N PHE A 23 15.23 -22.23 21.54
CA PHE A 23 16.46 -22.79 22.11
C PHE A 23 16.79 -22.20 23.47
N ASP A 24 15.86 -21.45 24.08
CA ASP A 24 16.08 -20.69 25.30
C ASP A 24 17.32 -19.78 25.23
N LYS A 25 17.49 -19.09 24.09
CA LYS A 25 18.62 -18.19 23.79
C LYS A 25 18.13 -16.79 23.46
N HIS A 26 18.99 -15.82 23.74
CA HIS A 26 18.78 -14.41 23.47
C HIS A 26 19.99 -13.81 22.76
N SER A 27 19.76 -12.84 21.89
CA SER A 27 20.78 -12.03 21.23
C SER A 27 20.58 -10.56 21.61
N GLU A 28 21.68 -9.80 21.56
CA GLU A 28 21.74 -8.37 21.79
C GLU A 28 22.44 -7.70 20.61
N TYR A 29 22.20 -6.41 20.40
CA TYR A 29 22.94 -5.62 19.41
C TYR A 29 24.42 -5.54 19.77
N ARG A 30 25.29 -5.47 18.78
CA ARG A 30 26.65 -5.00 18.96
C ARG A 30 26.62 -3.50 19.28
N THR A 31 27.46 -3.07 20.20
CA THR A 31 27.44 -1.71 20.76
C THR A 31 27.58 -0.57 19.75
N CYS A 32 28.08 -0.81 18.54
CA CYS A 32 28.23 0.22 17.49
C CYS A 32 27.80 -0.20 16.09
N ASP A 33 27.57 -1.48 15.81
CA ASP A 33 27.52 -2.01 14.43
C ASP A 33 26.23 -2.78 14.09
N GLY A 34 25.15 -2.62 14.84
CA GLY A 34 23.87 -3.29 14.58
C GLY A 34 23.87 -4.77 14.95
N LEU A 35 23.27 -5.63 14.12
CA LEU A 35 23.18 -7.07 14.36
C LEU A 35 24.52 -7.79 14.15
N TRP A 36 24.77 -8.83 14.96
CA TRP A 36 25.85 -9.76 14.71
C TRP A 36 25.66 -10.49 13.37
N GLU A 37 26.75 -10.76 12.66
CA GLU A 37 26.72 -11.52 11.38
C GLU A 37 25.96 -12.85 11.50
N LYS A 38 26.12 -13.56 12.64
CA LYS A 38 25.39 -14.81 12.92
C LYS A 38 23.87 -14.60 12.97
N ASP A 39 23.42 -13.44 13.41
CA ASP A 39 21.99 -13.10 13.53
C ASP A 39 21.42 -12.64 12.18
N GLN A 40 22.20 -11.90 11.38
CA GLN A 40 21.85 -11.59 10.00
C GLN A 40 21.72 -12.87 9.14
N LYS A 41 22.65 -13.81 9.29
CA LYS A 41 22.58 -15.14 8.66
C LYS A 41 21.34 -15.92 9.10
N LEU A 42 20.96 -15.83 10.38
CA LEU A 42 19.74 -16.46 10.88
C LEU A 42 18.49 -15.89 10.22
N ILE A 43 18.35 -14.56 10.13
CA ILE A 43 17.24 -13.91 9.44
C ILE A 43 17.15 -14.38 7.99
N SER A 44 18.27 -14.35 7.25
CA SER A 44 18.33 -14.80 5.86
C SER A 44 17.96 -16.29 5.70
N TYR A 45 18.38 -17.14 6.65
CA TYR A 45 18.01 -18.56 6.69
C TYR A 45 16.49 -18.72 6.89
N LEU A 46 15.92 -18.03 7.88
CA LEU A 46 14.49 -18.10 8.19
C LEU A 46 13.62 -17.66 6.99
N ALA A 47 13.99 -16.56 6.35
CA ALA A 47 13.28 -16.04 5.17
C ALA A 47 13.33 -17.06 4.01
N ARG A 48 14.53 -17.54 3.67
CA ARG A 48 14.72 -18.49 2.56
C ARG A 48 13.96 -19.80 2.73
N HIS A 49 13.84 -20.29 3.96
CA HIS A 49 13.15 -21.54 4.28
C HIS A 49 11.68 -21.37 4.65
N GLY A 50 11.11 -20.17 4.50
CA GLY A 50 9.70 -19.91 4.77
C GLY A 50 9.30 -20.01 6.25
N HIS A 51 10.25 -19.85 7.16
CA HIS A 51 9.99 -19.81 8.59
C HIS A 51 9.45 -18.40 8.96
N PHE A 52 8.20 -18.13 8.58
CA PHE A 52 7.63 -16.78 8.61
C PHE A 52 7.24 -16.28 10.01
N THR A 53 7.01 -17.17 10.97
CA THR A 53 6.47 -16.81 12.30
C THR A 53 7.30 -15.73 13.02
N PRO A 54 8.66 -15.77 13.06
CA PRO A 54 9.43 -14.72 13.69
C PRO A 54 9.17 -13.31 13.10
N PHE A 55 8.89 -13.24 11.80
CA PHE A 55 8.58 -11.99 11.10
C PHE A 55 7.15 -11.48 11.33
N THR A 56 6.32 -12.23 12.07
CA THR A 56 4.96 -11.79 12.41
C THR A 56 4.91 -11.02 13.74
N HIS A 57 5.98 -11.04 14.53
CA HIS A 57 6.05 -10.29 15.79
C HIS A 57 6.20 -8.78 15.58
N PRO A 58 7.11 -8.29 14.71
CA PRO A 58 7.16 -6.87 14.39
C PRO A 58 5.88 -6.41 13.70
N GLN A 59 5.39 -5.23 14.09
CA GLN A 59 4.16 -4.63 13.55
C GLN A 59 4.45 -3.22 13.04
N ILE A 60 3.80 -2.83 11.96
CA ILE A 60 3.91 -1.50 11.37
C ILE A 60 2.51 -0.95 11.17
N THR A 61 2.29 0.29 11.58
CA THR A 61 1.06 1.05 11.32
C THR A 61 1.41 2.21 10.40
N ILE A 62 0.75 2.27 9.25
CA ILE A 62 0.86 3.37 8.30
C ILE A 62 -0.52 3.95 7.99
N ARG A 63 -0.54 5.20 7.53
CA ARG A 63 -1.70 5.81 6.90
C ARG A 63 -1.47 5.87 5.40
N GLU A 64 -2.37 5.30 4.64
CA GLU A 64 -2.36 5.36 3.18
C GLU A 64 -3.46 6.31 2.69
N THR A 65 -3.12 7.23 1.78
CA THR A 65 -4.06 8.10 1.05
C THR A 65 -3.94 7.76 -0.43
N VAL A 66 -4.95 7.11 -0.96
CA VAL A 66 -4.96 6.52 -2.31
C VAL A 66 -6.34 6.62 -2.94
N PRO A 67 -6.47 6.59 -4.28
CA PRO A 67 -7.78 6.49 -4.91
C PRO A 67 -8.46 5.14 -4.62
N ILE A 68 -9.79 5.13 -4.57
CA ILE A 68 -10.59 3.94 -4.22
C ILE A 68 -10.24 2.74 -5.09
N PHE A 69 -9.95 2.91 -6.38
CA PHE A 69 -9.60 1.79 -7.25
C PHE A 69 -8.29 1.11 -6.85
N VAL A 70 -7.34 1.85 -6.23
CA VAL A 70 -6.11 1.29 -5.64
C VAL A 70 -6.42 0.65 -4.28
N ALA A 71 -7.20 1.33 -3.42
CA ALA A 71 -7.62 0.81 -2.12
C ALA A 71 -8.30 -0.56 -2.25
N ARG A 72 -9.14 -0.75 -3.26
CA ARG A 72 -9.80 -2.05 -3.53
C ARG A 72 -8.82 -3.17 -3.81
N GLN A 73 -7.69 -2.91 -4.45
CA GLN A 73 -6.62 -3.89 -4.63
C GLN A 73 -5.85 -4.12 -3.33
N ARG A 74 -5.60 -3.05 -2.57
CA ARG A 74 -4.92 -3.10 -1.28
C ARG A 74 -5.70 -3.97 -0.28
N TYR A 75 -7.01 -3.83 -0.19
CA TYR A 75 -7.88 -4.58 0.73
C TYR A 75 -7.99 -6.09 0.41
N LYS A 76 -7.47 -6.56 -0.73
CA LYS A 76 -7.34 -8.00 -0.99
C LYS A 76 -6.27 -8.66 -0.13
N HIS A 77 -5.32 -7.90 0.40
CA HIS A 77 -4.34 -8.36 1.36
C HIS A 77 -4.95 -8.33 2.77
N GLN A 78 -5.58 -9.42 3.19
CA GLN A 78 -6.29 -9.49 4.48
C GLN A 78 -5.45 -10.16 5.57
N VAL A 79 -4.72 -11.23 5.24
CA VAL A 79 -3.98 -12.02 6.24
C VAL A 79 -2.84 -11.20 6.84
N GLY A 80 -2.91 -10.98 8.15
CA GLY A 80 -1.93 -10.21 8.90
C GLY A 80 -2.09 -8.68 8.80
N PHE A 81 -3.24 -8.20 8.33
CA PHE A 81 -3.59 -6.79 8.25
C PHE A 81 -4.92 -6.45 8.91
N THR A 82 -5.01 -5.23 9.43
CA THR A 82 -6.23 -4.61 9.93
C THR A 82 -6.37 -3.22 9.33
N TYR A 83 -7.58 -2.82 8.95
CA TYR A 83 -7.87 -1.57 8.25
C TYR A 83 -8.96 -0.77 8.93
N ASN A 84 -8.78 0.56 9.00
CA ASN A 84 -9.83 1.51 9.39
C ASN A 84 -9.83 2.68 8.40
N GLU A 85 -10.92 2.82 7.65
CA GLU A 85 -11.04 3.77 6.55
C GLU A 85 -11.91 4.98 6.93
N VAL A 86 -11.55 6.15 6.40
CA VAL A 86 -12.41 7.35 6.43
C VAL A 86 -13.75 7.03 5.77
N SER A 87 -14.84 7.41 6.43
CA SER A 87 -16.18 7.15 5.90
C SER A 87 -16.88 8.40 5.44
N ARG A 88 -17.21 8.46 4.15
CA ARG A 88 -18.07 9.47 3.55
C ARG A 88 -19.53 9.46 4.06
N ARG A 89 -19.86 8.62 5.01
CA ARG A 89 -21.13 8.72 5.77
C ARG A 89 -21.09 9.82 6.82
N TYR A 90 -19.88 10.17 7.28
CA TYR A 90 -19.65 11.11 8.37
C TYR A 90 -18.84 12.34 7.95
N VAL A 91 -18.16 12.26 6.82
CA VAL A 91 -17.28 13.29 6.30
C VAL A 91 -17.83 13.70 4.93
N ASP A 92 -18.23 14.94 4.79
CA ASP A 92 -18.81 15.56 3.60
C ASP A 92 -17.91 16.67 2.99
N ASP A 93 -16.63 16.67 3.39
CA ASP A 93 -15.60 17.53 2.79
C ASP A 93 -15.57 17.40 1.26
N GLU A 94 -15.03 18.40 0.59
CA GLU A 94 -14.85 18.40 -0.85
C GLU A 94 -14.03 17.18 -1.30
N PRO A 95 -14.51 16.38 -2.27
CA PRO A 95 -13.81 15.19 -2.72
C PRO A 95 -12.58 15.57 -3.56
N GLU A 96 -11.46 14.91 -3.30
CA GLU A 96 -10.27 14.98 -4.16
C GLU A 96 -10.25 13.78 -5.10
N PHE A 97 -9.77 13.99 -6.35
CA PHE A 97 -9.73 12.94 -7.38
C PHE A 97 -8.33 12.72 -7.91
N TYR A 98 -8.00 11.47 -8.17
CA TYR A 98 -6.79 11.08 -8.85
C TYR A 98 -6.92 11.37 -10.36
N VAL A 99 -5.97 12.13 -10.89
CA VAL A 99 -5.78 12.35 -12.32
C VAL A 99 -4.46 11.70 -12.70
N PRO A 100 -4.42 10.72 -13.62
CA PRO A 100 -3.18 10.11 -14.03
C PRO A 100 -2.28 11.12 -14.77
N GLU A 101 -0.99 11.09 -14.50
CA GLU A 101 -0.01 11.90 -15.26
C GLU A 101 0.11 11.41 -16.70
N VAL A 102 -0.12 10.12 -16.92
CA VAL A 102 0.00 9.47 -18.22
C VAL A 102 -1.12 8.47 -18.42
N TRP A 103 -1.91 8.67 -19.48
CA TRP A 103 -2.87 7.67 -19.94
C TRP A 103 -2.15 6.58 -20.74
N ARG A 104 -2.44 5.33 -20.44
CA ARG A 104 -1.77 4.17 -21.03
C ARG A 104 -2.74 3.36 -21.90
N SER A 105 -2.23 2.82 -22.97
CA SER A 105 -2.98 1.92 -23.85
C SER A 105 -3.31 0.58 -23.17
N ARG A 106 -4.15 -0.21 -23.81
CA ARG A 106 -4.28 -1.62 -23.47
C ARG A 106 -2.96 -2.34 -23.73
N PRO A 107 -2.61 -3.37 -22.94
CA PRO A 107 -1.44 -4.20 -23.23
C PRO A 107 -1.61 -4.93 -24.57
N ASP A 108 -0.50 -5.17 -25.27
CA ASP A 108 -0.48 -5.89 -26.53
C ASP A 108 -0.72 -7.40 -26.33
N GLY A 109 -1.45 -8.02 -27.26
CA GLY A 109 -1.60 -9.47 -27.38
C GLY A 109 -2.48 -10.10 -26.30
N SER A 110 -2.08 -11.29 -25.82
CA SER A 110 -2.85 -12.11 -24.86
C SER A 110 -2.67 -11.71 -23.40
N VAL A 111 -1.89 -10.68 -23.11
CA VAL A 111 -1.64 -10.21 -21.74
C VAL A 111 -2.91 -9.57 -21.18
N LYS A 112 -3.47 -10.19 -20.15
CA LYS A 112 -4.72 -9.72 -19.51
C LYS A 112 -4.51 -8.73 -18.37
N GLN A 113 -3.27 -8.54 -17.92
CA GLN A 113 -2.92 -7.71 -16.76
C GLN A 113 -1.89 -6.64 -17.16
N GLY A 114 -1.89 -5.54 -16.39
CA GLY A 114 -1.02 -4.41 -16.68
C GLY A 114 -1.60 -3.45 -17.73
N SER A 115 -0.79 -2.53 -18.18
CA SER A 115 -1.09 -1.53 -19.21
C SER A 115 0.01 -1.49 -20.26
N GLY A 116 -0.33 -1.03 -21.47
CA GLY A 116 0.60 -0.82 -22.55
C GLY A 116 1.38 0.50 -22.42
N LYS A 117 1.85 1.00 -23.55
CA LYS A 117 2.62 2.25 -23.64
C LYS A 117 1.73 3.48 -23.39
N ALA A 118 2.37 4.61 -23.11
CA ALA A 118 1.71 5.90 -23.10
C ALA A 118 0.98 6.16 -24.42
N LEU A 119 -0.19 6.76 -24.36
CA LEU A 119 -0.94 7.24 -25.53
C LEU A 119 -0.21 8.42 -26.17
N SER A 120 -0.58 8.79 -27.39
CA SER A 120 -0.02 9.96 -28.07
C SER A 120 -0.36 11.26 -27.33
N PRO A 121 0.46 12.31 -27.41
CA PRO A 121 0.18 13.57 -26.74
C PRO A 121 -1.20 14.19 -27.04
N PRO A 122 -1.72 14.19 -28.27
CA PRO A 122 -3.09 14.65 -28.54
C PRO A 122 -4.15 13.83 -27.80
N ASP A 123 -4.08 12.48 -27.89
CA ASP A 123 -5.03 11.61 -27.20
C ASP A 123 -4.96 11.78 -25.67
N GLN A 124 -3.77 12.03 -25.11
CA GLN A 124 -3.58 12.32 -23.69
C GLN A 124 -4.34 13.58 -23.28
N GLN A 125 -4.25 14.63 -24.08
CA GLN A 125 -4.90 15.90 -23.80
C GLN A 125 -6.42 15.76 -23.86
N ASP A 126 -6.95 15.23 -24.94
CA ASP A 126 -8.40 15.07 -25.16
C ASP A 126 -9.04 14.24 -24.03
N ILE A 127 -8.42 13.09 -23.68
CA ILE A 127 -8.92 12.22 -22.59
C ILE A 127 -8.85 12.94 -21.25
N THR A 128 -7.81 13.72 -21.00
CA THR A 128 -7.66 14.45 -19.73
C THR A 128 -8.73 15.53 -19.61
N GLU A 129 -9.01 16.29 -20.68
CA GLU A 129 -10.05 17.32 -20.68
C GLU A 129 -11.43 16.71 -20.44
N ASP A 130 -11.79 15.64 -21.14
CA ASP A 130 -13.05 14.93 -20.96
C ASP A 130 -13.18 14.37 -19.53
N TYR A 131 -12.09 13.82 -19.00
CA TYR A 131 -12.06 13.26 -17.67
C TYR A 131 -12.23 14.32 -16.57
N LEU A 132 -11.55 15.46 -16.67
CA LEU A 132 -11.70 16.58 -15.75
C LEU A 132 -13.12 17.16 -15.80
N HIS A 133 -13.72 17.25 -16.99
CA HIS A 133 -15.12 17.66 -17.13
C HIS A 133 -16.08 16.71 -16.41
N PHE A 134 -15.89 15.39 -16.58
CA PHE A 134 -16.67 14.37 -15.86
C PHE A 134 -16.51 14.49 -14.34
N LEU A 135 -15.28 14.71 -13.83
CA LEU A 135 -15.02 14.86 -12.39
C LEU A 135 -15.77 16.07 -11.82
N SER A 136 -15.76 17.22 -12.53
CA SER A 136 -16.53 18.40 -12.14
C SER A 136 -18.02 18.11 -12.07
N GLN A 137 -18.58 17.43 -13.07
CA GLN A 137 -20.00 17.06 -13.07
C GLN A 137 -20.37 16.12 -11.90
N ALA A 138 -19.52 15.15 -11.58
CA ALA A 138 -19.74 14.24 -10.48
C ALA A 138 -19.72 14.96 -9.12
N GLU A 139 -18.79 15.89 -8.95
CA GLU A 139 -18.70 16.75 -7.77
C GLU A 139 -19.91 17.66 -7.61
N ASP A 140 -20.33 18.35 -8.68
CA ASP A 140 -21.51 19.21 -8.70
C ASP A 140 -22.77 18.42 -8.33
N LEU A 141 -22.95 17.24 -8.89
CA LEU A 141 -24.08 16.38 -8.56
C LEU A 141 -24.03 15.94 -7.08
N TYR A 142 -22.86 15.59 -6.55
CA TYR A 142 -22.70 15.25 -5.15
C TYR A 142 -23.12 16.40 -4.23
N LYS A 143 -22.65 17.62 -4.52
CA LYS A 143 -23.04 18.86 -3.79
C LYS A 143 -24.53 19.14 -3.89
N GLN A 144 -25.13 18.98 -5.06
CA GLN A 144 -26.59 19.14 -5.28
C GLN A 144 -27.39 18.13 -4.46
N LEU A 145 -26.99 16.86 -4.42
CA LEU A 145 -27.67 15.83 -3.63
C LEU A 145 -27.65 16.17 -2.15
N LEU A 146 -26.48 16.55 -1.61
CA LEU A 146 -26.35 16.94 -0.20
C LEU A 146 -27.21 18.17 0.12
N SER A 147 -27.17 19.22 -0.70
CA SER A 147 -27.98 20.44 -0.51
C SER A 147 -29.46 20.18 -0.66
N GLY A 148 -29.84 19.18 -1.46
CA GLY A 148 -31.22 18.69 -1.62
C GLY A 148 -31.70 17.80 -0.47
N GLY A 149 -30.87 17.57 0.56
CA GLY A 149 -31.23 16.77 1.74
C GLY A 149 -31.03 15.26 1.58
N VAL A 150 -30.35 14.81 0.54
CA VAL A 150 -30.00 13.37 0.38
C VAL A 150 -28.93 13.02 1.41
N ALA A 151 -29.13 11.90 2.10
CA ALA A 151 -28.18 11.41 3.08
C ALA A 151 -26.78 11.20 2.47
N PRO A 152 -25.68 11.58 3.16
CA PRO A 152 -24.30 11.40 2.65
C PRO A 152 -23.98 9.97 2.23
N GLU A 153 -24.54 8.97 2.90
CA GLU A 153 -24.36 7.56 2.55
C GLU A 153 -24.92 7.17 1.17
N GLN A 154 -25.90 7.95 0.66
CA GLN A 154 -26.45 7.80 -0.68
C GLN A 154 -25.82 8.77 -1.67
N ALA A 155 -25.65 10.05 -1.28
CA ALA A 155 -25.06 11.06 -2.14
C ALA A 155 -23.67 10.63 -2.70
N ARG A 156 -22.85 9.97 -1.88
CA ARG A 156 -21.51 9.45 -2.28
C ARG A 156 -21.54 8.44 -3.41
N MET A 157 -22.69 7.87 -3.78
CA MET A 157 -22.80 6.88 -4.87
C MET A 157 -22.42 7.45 -6.24
N VAL A 158 -22.50 8.77 -6.42
CA VAL A 158 -22.15 9.44 -7.69
C VAL A 158 -20.64 9.69 -7.83
N LEU A 159 -19.87 9.53 -6.75
CA LEU A 159 -18.44 9.80 -6.76
C LEU A 159 -17.66 8.65 -7.44
N PRO A 160 -16.78 8.96 -8.40
CA PRO A 160 -16.04 7.94 -9.15
C PRO A 160 -14.98 7.24 -8.29
N GLN A 161 -14.53 6.07 -8.74
CA GLN A 161 -13.50 5.28 -8.05
C GLN A 161 -12.12 5.96 -7.99
N SER A 162 -11.92 7.00 -8.77
CA SER A 162 -10.74 7.86 -8.70
C SER A 162 -10.73 8.81 -7.50
N MET A 163 -11.84 8.94 -6.77
CA MET A 163 -11.87 9.71 -5.53
C MET A 163 -10.85 9.14 -4.54
N TYR A 164 -10.06 10.02 -3.91
CA TYR A 164 -9.16 9.63 -2.84
C TYR A 164 -9.91 9.20 -1.59
N THR A 165 -9.39 8.17 -0.96
CA THR A 165 -9.73 7.74 0.39
C THR A 165 -8.48 7.66 1.24
N SER A 166 -8.63 7.62 2.55
CA SER A 166 -7.52 7.51 3.49
C SER A 166 -7.87 6.48 4.57
N TYR A 167 -6.91 5.66 4.94
CA TYR A 167 -7.12 4.64 5.98
C TYR A 167 -5.83 4.37 6.75
N TYR A 168 -6.03 3.95 7.99
CA TYR A 168 -4.97 3.30 8.77
C TYR A 168 -4.91 1.84 8.40
N VAL A 169 -3.71 1.34 8.27
CA VAL A 169 -3.45 -0.09 8.12
C VAL A 169 -2.33 -0.50 9.06
N THR A 170 -2.62 -1.50 9.88
CA THR A 170 -1.64 -2.16 10.73
C THR A 170 -1.40 -3.57 10.22
N GLY A 171 -0.14 -3.97 10.15
CA GLY A 171 0.22 -5.32 9.73
C GLY A 171 1.59 -5.74 10.22
N SER A 172 1.83 -7.05 10.22
CA SER A 172 3.14 -7.60 10.53
C SER A 172 4.14 -7.36 9.39
N LEU A 173 5.42 -7.38 9.72
CA LEU A 173 6.50 -7.31 8.73
C LEU A 173 6.35 -8.37 7.63
N ALA A 174 6.02 -9.62 8.00
CA ALA A 174 5.73 -10.69 7.06
C ALA A 174 4.55 -10.38 6.11
N ALA A 175 3.49 -9.74 6.63
CA ALA A 175 2.33 -9.37 5.84
C ALA A 175 2.68 -8.29 4.82
N PHE A 176 3.42 -7.24 5.24
CA PHE A 176 3.88 -6.18 4.34
C PHE A 176 4.83 -6.72 3.27
N ALA A 177 5.79 -7.56 3.61
CA ALA A 177 6.72 -8.15 2.64
C ALA A 177 5.98 -9.00 1.59
N ARG A 178 5.02 -9.83 2.03
CA ARG A 178 4.18 -10.61 1.10
C ARG A 178 3.36 -9.71 0.17
N ALA A 179 2.76 -8.64 0.70
CA ALA A 179 2.01 -7.69 -0.10
C ALA A 179 2.92 -6.96 -1.09
N TYR A 180 4.08 -6.52 -0.65
CA TYR A 180 5.09 -5.88 -1.47
C TYR A 180 5.51 -6.76 -2.66
N ASN A 181 5.93 -8.00 -2.40
CA ASN A 181 6.38 -8.93 -3.45
C ASN A 181 5.32 -9.18 -4.53
N GLN A 182 4.03 -9.16 -4.14
CA GLN A 182 2.94 -9.32 -5.11
C GLN A 182 2.63 -8.03 -5.88
N ARG A 183 2.93 -6.86 -5.33
CA ARG A 183 2.52 -5.57 -5.91
C ARG A 183 3.64 -4.83 -6.61
N ILE A 184 4.90 -5.18 -6.34
CA ILE A 184 6.05 -4.65 -7.08
C ILE A 184 6.26 -5.35 -8.43
N ASP A 185 5.60 -6.49 -8.65
CA ASP A 185 5.67 -7.25 -9.91
C ASP A 185 5.29 -6.36 -11.11
N ALA A 186 6.04 -6.48 -12.21
CA ALA A 186 5.85 -5.67 -13.42
C ALA A 186 4.47 -5.83 -14.08
N HIS A 187 3.75 -6.92 -13.81
CA HIS A 187 2.39 -7.15 -14.30
C HIS A 187 1.32 -6.56 -13.37
N ALA A 188 1.69 -6.08 -12.18
CA ALA A 188 0.76 -5.36 -11.33
C ALA A 188 0.44 -3.98 -11.94
N GLN A 189 -0.71 -3.41 -11.58
CA GLN A 189 -1.08 -2.06 -12.01
C GLN A 189 -0.04 -1.04 -11.52
N VAL A 190 0.31 -0.06 -12.34
CA VAL A 190 1.39 0.91 -12.03
C VAL A 190 1.15 1.64 -10.71
N GLU A 191 -0.08 2.08 -10.46
CA GLU A 191 -0.44 2.82 -9.25
C GLU A 191 -0.25 1.99 -7.97
N ILE A 192 -0.51 0.68 -8.00
CA ILE A 192 -0.25 -0.17 -6.83
C ILE A 192 1.24 -0.50 -6.69
N GLN A 193 2.02 -0.52 -7.79
CA GLN A 193 3.48 -0.62 -7.73
C GLN A 193 4.08 0.61 -7.03
N GLU A 194 3.59 1.82 -7.35
CA GLU A 194 4.02 3.06 -6.72
C GLU A 194 3.73 3.08 -5.22
N LEU A 195 2.56 2.58 -4.83
CA LEU A 195 2.20 2.42 -3.42
C LEU A 195 3.15 1.42 -2.72
N ALA A 196 3.45 0.28 -3.35
CA ALA A 196 4.38 -0.71 -2.81
C ALA A 196 5.80 -0.16 -2.63
N LYS A 197 6.29 0.67 -3.55
CA LYS A 197 7.58 1.36 -3.40
C LYS A 197 7.62 2.27 -2.17
N GLN A 198 6.52 2.97 -1.87
CA GLN A 198 6.41 3.80 -0.68
C GLN A 198 6.42 2.96 0.61
N TRP A 199 5.79 1.77 0.63
CA TRP A 199 5.93 0.85 1.77
C TRP A 199 7.39 0.48 2.01
N SER A 200 8.10 0.09 0.94
CA SER A 200 9.51 -0.28 1.04
C SER A 200 10.38 0.86 1.56
N ALA A 201 10.16 2.07 1.07
CA ALA A 201 10.90 3.25 1.51
C ALA A 201 10.73 3.55 3.02
N ILE A 202 9.57 3.21 3.59
CA ILE A 202 9.29 3.38 5.02
C ILE A 202 9.82 2.20 5.84
N ILE A 203 9.61 0.97 5.38
CA ILE A 203 9.84 -0.25 6.18
C ILE A 203 11.32 -0.66 6.17
N GLN A 204 11.99 -0.51 5.03
CA GLN A 204 13.40 -0.90 4.89
C GLN A 204 14.34 -0.24 5.94
N PRO A 205 14.23 1.07 6.24
CA PRO A 205 15.05 1.67 7.28
C PRO A 205 14.77 1.15 8.70
N LEU A 206 13.56 0.66 8.97
CA LEU A 206 13.15 0.12 10.27
C LEU A 206 13.60 -1.32 10.47
N PHE A 207 13.66 -2.10 9.39
CA PHE A 207 13.99 -3.53 9.39
C PHE A 207 14.97 -3.88 8.26
N PRO A 208 16.17 -3.28 8.22
CA PRO A 208 17.02 -3.36 7.04
C PRO A 208 17.39 -4.79 6.62
N VAL A 209 17.70 -5.67 7.58
CA VAL A 209 18.10 -7.04 7.30
C VAL A 209 16.90 -7.93 6.97
N SER A 210 15.84 -7.83 7.76
CA SER A 210 14.63 -8.65 7.55
C SER A 210 13.88 -8.27 6.28
N TRP A 211 13.78 -6.96 5.99
CA TRP A 211 13.11 -6.50 4.77
C TRP A 211 13.83 -6.96 3.51
N GLU A 212 15.16 -6.80 3.47
CA GLU A 212 15.97 -7.29 2.37
C GLU A 212 15.79 -8.80 2.18
N ALA A 213 15.88 -9.59 3.28
CA ALA A 213 15.76 -11.05 3.21
C ALA A 213 14.37 -11.53 2.74
N LEU A 214 13.30 -10.78 3.02
CA LEU A 214 11.92 -11.15 2.66
C LEU A 214 11.50 -10.67 1.27
N THR A 215 12.23 -9.71 0.66
CA THR A 215 11.82 -9.03 -0.58
C THR A 215 12.79 -9.24 -1.75
N GLN A 216 13.75 -10.16 -1.60
CA GLN A 216 14.69 -10.60 -2.66
C GLN A 216 14.04 -11.54 -3.67
#